data_de538ce5cba53d8cf5c1939e8ff97e43
#
_entry.id   de538ce5cba53d8cf5c1939e8ff97e43
#
_cell.length_a   1.000
_cell.length_b   1.000
_cell.length_c   1.000
_cell.angle_alpha   90.00
_cell.angle_beta   90.00
_cell.angle_gamma   90.00
#
_symmetry.space_group_name_H-M   'P 1'
#
loop_
_entity.id
_entity.type
_entity.pdbx_description
1 polymer ?
#
loop_
_entity_poly.entity_id
_entity_poly.type
_entity_poly.pdbx_seq_one_letter_code
_entity_poly.pdbx_strand_id
1 'polypeptide(L)'
;SNHYIKYQKELKELYRKQSDVRKYQHECLANYIISLGDKVYVEKMNFSGLQKRAKNTEKNDKGKFKKKKRFGQSLANKAPSMLLTIINRKLGYFDKKLIEIDTFNAKASQFNHFDGTYTKKKLSQRWNDFNGVKIQRDMYSAFLIMNINKNLKSFDIDKCNERFENFYKLHNLEVNRLKKQNNLSSIGI
;
A
#
# COMPACT_ATOMS: atom_id res chain seq x y z
N SER A 1 33.36 11.82 -25.73
CA SER A 1 34.64 11.73 -25.02
C SER A 1 34.72 10.44 -24.22
N ASN A 2 35.89 9.89 -24.03
CA ASN A 2 36.10 8.65 -23.28
C ASN A 2 35.58 8.74 -21.83
N HIS A 3 35.70 9.92 -21.19
CA HIS A 3 35.13 10.17 -19.89
C HIS A 3 33.61 10.03 -19.84
N TYR A 4 32.90 10.52 -20.85
CA TYR A 4 31.45 10.38 -20.95
C TYR A 4 31.04 8.90 -21.02
N ILE A 5 31.73 8.10 -21.84
CA ILE A 5 31.45 6.67 -21.99
C ILE A 5 31.71 5.93 -20.68
N LYS A 6 32.81 6.27 -19.98
CA LYS A 6 33.15 5.71 -18.68
C LYS A 6 32.04 5.97 -17.65
N TYR A 7 31.63 7.23 -17.47
CA TYR A 7 30.56 7.59 -16.51
C TYR A 7 29.21 7.01 -16.89
N GLN A 8 28.90 6.86 -18.17
CA GLN A 8 27.68 6.17 -18.59
C GLN A 8 27.69 4.68 -18.19
N LYS A 9 28.83 4.00 -18.32
CA LYS A 9 28.96 2.61 -17.88
C LYS A 9 28.81 2.49 -16.36
N GLU A 10 29.46 3.36 -15.61
CA GLU A 10 29.34 3.41 -14.14
C GLU A 10 27.89 3.67 -13.69
N LEU A 11 27.22 4.62 -14.32
CA LEU A 11 25.82 4.92 -14.04
C LEU A 11 24.89 3.73 -14.32
N LYS A 12 25.08 3.05 -15.45
CA LYS A 12 24.31 1.84 -15.78
C LYS A 12 24.52 0.74 -14.74
N GLU A 13 25.75 0.56 -14.28
CA GLU A 13 26.08 -0.44 -13.27
C GLU A 13 25.44 -0.11 -11.91
N LEU A 14 25.41 1.18 -11.50
CA LEU A 14 24.73 1.62 -10.31
C LEU A 14 23.22 1.35 -10.39
N TYR A 15 22.58 1.65 -11.51
CA TYR A 15 21.17 1.34 -11.70
C TYR A 15 20.88 -0.16 -11.68
N ARG A 16 21.77 -0.97 -12.26
CA ARG A 16 21.66 -2.44 -12.20
C ARG A 16 21.72 -2.92 -10.75
N LYS A 17 22.74 -2.51 -9.99
CA LYS A 17 22.86 -2.85 -8.57
C LYS A 17 21.65 -2.43 -7.75
N GLN A 18 21.14 -1.21 -7.97
CA GLN A 18 19.93 -0.74 -7.29
C GLN A 18 18.70 -1.62 -7.61
N SER A 19 18.58 -2.05 -8.87
CA SER A 19 17.50 -2.93 -9.30
C SER A 19 17.61 -4.32 -8.64
N ASP A 20 18.81 -4.88 -8.58
CA ASP A 20 19.07 -6.18 -7.99
C ASP A 20 18.78 -6.19 -6.48
N VAL A 21 19.25 -5.15 -5.75
CA VAL A 21 18.97 -4.98 -4.32
C VAL A 21 17.47 -4.89 -4.09
N ARG A 22 16.75 -4.08 -4.88
CA ARG A 22 15.30 -3.94 -4.76
C ARG A 22 14.58 -5.27 -5.01
N LYS A 23 14.98 -6.00 -6.05
CA LYS A 23 14.41 -7.32 -6.34
C LYS A 23 14.62 -8.28 -5.18
N TYR A 24 15.85 -8.33 -4.64
CA TYR A 24 16.16 -9.16 -3.47
C TYR A 24 15.27 -8.80 -2.25
N GLN A 25 15.13 -7.51 -1.94
CA GLN A 25 14.27 -7.05 -0.86
C GLN A 25 12.81 -7.47 -1.06
N HIS A 26 12.31 -7.39 -2.32
CA HIS A 26 10.94 -7.85 -2.64
C HIS A 26 10.81 -9.38 -2.51
N GLU A 27 11.83 -10.15 -2.89
CA GLU A 27 11.80 -11.61 -2.70
C GLU A 27 11.73 -11.98 -1.21
N CYS A 28 12.52 -11.32 -0.36
CA CYS A 28 12.49 -11.51 1.09
C CYS A 28 11.13 -11.11 1.68
N LEU A 29 10.60 -9.93 1.29
CA LEU A 29 9.31 -9.46 1.76
C LEU A 29 8.17 -10.37 1.30
N ALA A 30 8.21 -10.86 0.06
CA ALA A 30 7.22 -11.80 -0.46
C ALA A 30 7.23 -13.13 0.32
N ASN A 31 8.41 -13.67 0.65
CA ASN A 31 8.52 -14.87 1.50
C ASN A 31 7.89 -14.64 2.86
N TYR A 32 8.19 -13.49 3.48
CA TYR A 32 7.60 -13.14 4.76
C TYR A 32 6.07 -13.03 4.69
N ILE A 33 5.53 -12.33 3.68
CA ILE A 33 4.06 -12.17 3.51
C ILE A 33 3.40 -13.55 3.35
N ILE A 34 3.97 -14.45 2.54
CA ILE A 34 3.40 -15.77 2.30
C ILE A 34 3.48 -16.66 3.54
N SER A 35 4.49 -16.48 4.40
CA SER A 35 4.60 -17.21 5.67
C SER A 35 3.54 -16.81 6.70
N LEU A 36 2.89 -15.64 6.53
CA LEU A 36 1.87 -15.15 7.47
C LEU A 36 0.49 -15.78 7.27
N GLY A 37 0.23 -16.38 6.11
CA GLY A 37 -1.08 -16.99 5.87
C GLY A 37 -1.29 -17.51 4.46
N ASP A 38 -2.41 -18.20 4.29
CA ASP A 38 -2.76 -18.93 3.07
C ASP A 38 -3.38 -18.07 1.97
N LYS A 39 -3.94 -16.92 2.32
CA LYS A 39 -4.66 -16.04 1.40
C LYS A 39 -4.09 -14.63 1.49
N VAL A 40 -3.67 -14.10 0.35
CA VAL A 40 -3.17 -12.73 0.23
C VAL A 40 -4.17 -11.92 -0.57
N TYR A 41 -4.82 -10.96 0.10
CA TYR A 41 -5.76 -10.03 -0.51
C TYR A 41 -5.07 -8.70 -0.81
N VAL A 42 -5.35 -8.13 -1.96
CA VAL A 42 -4.82 -6.82 -2.35
C VAL A 42 -5.87 -5.96 -3.03
N GLU A 43 -5.75 -4.67 -2.88
CA GLU A 43 -6.52 -3.71 -3.68
C GLU A 43 -6.00 -3.67 -5.12
N LYS A 44 -6.93 -3.68 -6.08
CA LYS A 44 -6.56 -3.51 -7.49
C LYS A 44 -6.06 -2.09 -7.73
N MET A 45 -4.76 -1.94 -7.98
CA MET A 45 -4.09 -0.64 -8.15
C MET A 45 -3.65 -0.41 -9.59
N ASN A 46 -4.00 0.76 -10.14
CA ASN A 46 -3.50 1.20 -11.44
C ASN A 46 -2.19 1.98 -11.29
N PHE A 47 -1.08 1.27 -11.08
CA PHE A 47 0.25 1.88 -10.94
C PHE A 47 0.67 2.69 -12.16
N SER A 48 0.32 2.25 -13.37
CA SER A 48 0.60 2.98 -14.61
C SER A 48 -0.13 4.33 -14.63
N GLY A 49 -1.39 4.36 -14.18
CA GLY A 49 -2.16 5.60 -14.04
C GLY A 49 -1.54 6.58 -13.04
N LEU A 50 -1.05 6.06 -11.90
CA LEU A 50 -0.37 6.87 -10.88
C LEU A 50 0.98 7.45 -11.37
N GLN A 51 1.63 6.80 -12.35
CA GLN A 51 2.89 7.27 -12.93
C GLN A 51 2.69 8.29 -14.07
N LYS A 52 1.49 8.42 -14.61
CA LYS A 52 1.23 9.34 -15.73
C LYS A 52 1.53 10.79 -15.35
N ARG A 53 2.02 11.54 -16.32
CA ARG A 53 2.12 13.00 -16.20
C ARG A 53 0.73 13.63 -16.35
N ALA A 54 0.46 14.67 -15.57
CA ALA A 54 -0.72 15.50 -15.82
C ALA A 54 -0.66 16.08 -17.24
N LYS A 55 -1.78 16.01 -17.96
CA LYS A 55 -1.87 16.54 -19.32
C LYS A 55 -1.67 18.07 -19.33
N ASN A 56 -2.34 18.75 -18.41
CA ASN A 56 -2.33 20.21 -18.32
C ASN A 56 -1.37 20.68 -17.22
N THR A 57 -0.81 21.85 -17.41
CA THR A 57 -0.01 22.53 -16.40
C THR A 57 -0.94 23.35 -15.51
N GLU A 58 -0.97 23.02 -14.21
CA GLU A 58 -1.78 23.72 -13.21
C GLU A 58 -0.88 24.54 -12.28
N LYS A 59 -1.41 25.65 -11.79
CA LYS A 59 -0.79 26.43 -10.71
C LYS A 59 -1.44 26.07 -9.37
N ASN A 60 -0.68 26.17 -8.27
CA ASN A 60 -1.20 26.08 -6.92
C ASN A 60 -1.74 27.44 -6.46
N ASP A 61 -2.36 27.48 -5.27
CA ASP A 61 -2.93 28.70 -4.67
C ASP A 61 -1.92 29.84 -4.50
N LYS A 62 -0.61 29.53 -4.54
CA LYS A 62 0.51 30.48 -4.46
C LYS A 62 1.06 30.86 -5.85
N GLY A 63 0.35 30.56 -6.93
CA GLY A 63 0.73 30.87 -8.31
C GLY A 63 1.90 30.05 -8.89
N LYS A 64 2.49 29.10 -8.11
CA LYS A 64 3.59 28.24 -8.58
C LYS A 64 3.06 27.03 -9.36
N PHE A 65 3.75 26.65 -10.42
CA PHE A 65 3.39 25.47 -11.21
C PHE A 65 3.46 24.18 -10.40
N LYS A 66 2.38 23.38 -10.43
CA LYS A 66 2.36 22.02 -9.87
C LYS A 66 3.25 21.08 -10.67
N LYS A 67 3.89 20.12 -9.99
CA LYS A 67 4.68 19.10 -10.67
C LYS A 67 3.78 18.23 -11.56
N LYS A 68 4.10 18.10 -12.85
CA LYS A 68 3.36 17.23 -13.78
C LYS A 68 3.44 15.74 -13.42
N LYS A 69 4.47 15.29 -12.74
CA LYS A 69 4.70 13.91 -12.33
C LYS A 69 4.76 13.83 -10.79
N ARG A 70 3.64 13.45 -10.16
CA ARG A 70 3.53 13.47 -8.69
C ARG A 70 4.24 12.29 -8.02
N PHE A 71 4.03 11.06 -8.50
CA PHE A 71 4.46 9.83 -7.83
C PHE A 71 5.44 8.98 -8.65
N GLY A 72 5.75 9.36 -9.89
CA GLY A 72 6.48 8.51 -10.82
C GLY A 72 7.85 8.03 -10.34
N GLN A 73 8.64 8.90 -9.73
CA GLN A 73 9.97 8.52 -9.23
C GLN A 73 9.86 7.61 -8.00
N SER A 74 8.97 7.93 -7.06
CA SER A 74 8.73 7.11 -5.87
C SER A 74 8.22 5.71 -6.23
N LEU A 75 7.27 5.62 -7.18
CA LEU A 75 6.76 4.34 -7.67
C LEU A 75 7.82 3.54 -8.45
N ALA A 76 8.63 4.22 -9.27
CA ALA A 76 9.72 3.57 -9.99
C ALA A 76 10.78 3.01 -9.01
N ASN A 77 11.13 3.78 -7.98
CA ASN A 77 12.13 3.36 -7.00
C ASN A 77 11.63 2.21 -6.12
N LYS A 78 10.36 2.22 -5.72
CA LYS A 78 9.77 1.19 -4.85
C LYS A 78 9.19 0.00 -5.62
N ALA A 79 8.86 0.16 -6.90
CA ALA A 79 8.33 -0.86 -7.80
C ALA A 79 7.26 -1.79 -7.18
N PRO A 80 6.15 -1.25 -6.62
CA PRO A 80 5.15 -2.06 -5.91
C PRO A 80 4.49 -3.12 -6.80
N SER A 81 4.33 -2.87 -8.09
CA SER A 81 3.83 -3.88 -9.04
C SER A 81 4.75 -5.10 -9.16
N MET A 82 6.09 -4.90 -9.07
CA MET A 82 7.05 -6.00 -9.04
C MET A 82 6.85 -6.87 -7.80
N LEU A 83 6.60 -6.27 -6.62
CA LEU A 83 6.31 -7.02 -5.40
C LEU A 83 5.08 -7.92 -5.58
N LEU A 84 3.98 -7.36 -6.12
CA LEU A 84 2.75 -8.15 -6.36
C LEU A 84 2.99 -9.29 -7.36
N THR A 85 3.78 -9.05 -8.42
CA THR A 85 4.17 -10.09 -9.37
C THR A 85 4.97 -11.20 -8.71
N ILE A 86 5.92 -10.87 -7.83
CA ILE A 86 6.72 -11.84 -7.09
C ILE A 86 5.86 -12.65 -6.13
N ILE A 87 4.96 -12.00 -5.37
CA ILE A 87 4.01 -12.68 -4.47
C ILE A 87 3.15 -13.67 -5.27
N ASN A 88 2.55 -13.21 -6.36
CA ASN A 88 1.68 -14.06 -7.17
C ASN A 88 2.42 -15.27 -7.76
N ARG A 89 3.66 -15.07 -8.26
CA ARG A 89 4.51 -16.17 -8.74
C ARG A 89 4.80 -17.19 -7.63
N LYS A 90 5.15 -16.73 -6.42
CA LYS A 90 5.44 -17.61 -5.29
C LYS A 90 4.20 -18.36 -4.79
N LEU A 91 3.05 -17.70 -4.76
CA LEU A 91 1.77 -18.35 -4.45
C LEU A 91 1.45 -19.46 -5.47
N GLY A 92 1.81 -19.27 -6.75
CA GLY A 92 1.65 -20.27 -7.78
C GLY A 92 2.42 -21.57 -7.53
N TYR A 93 3.50 -21.56 -6.76
CA TYR A 93 4.21 -22.79 -6.35
C TYR A 93 3.39 -23.67 -5.40
N PHE A 94 2.31 -23.13 -4.83
CA PHE A 94 1.38 -23.82 -3.93
C PHE A 94 -0.04 -23.90 -4.52
N ASP A 95 -0.18 -23.78 -5.84
CA ASP A 95 -1.46 -23.73 -6.56
C ASP A 95 -2.42 -22.63 -6.04
N LYS A 96 -1.84 -21.57 -5.48
CA LYS A 96 -2.54 -20.38 -4.96
C LYS A 96 -2.26 -19.18 -5.84
N LYS A 97 -3.11 -18.17 -5.72
CA LYS A 97 -2.94 -16.88 -6.41
C LYS A 97 -3.32 -15.71 -5.50
N LEU A 98 -2.81 -14.56 -5.85
CA LEU A 98 -3.16 -13.29 -5.23
C LEU A 98 -4.62 -12.96 -5.51
N ILE A 99 -5.36 -12.54 -4.48
CA ILE A 99 -6.79 -12.26 -4.57
C ILE A 99 -6.97 -10.74 -4.67
N GLU A 100 -7.38 -10.26 -5.84
CA GLU A 100 -7.68 -8.85 -6.04
C GLU A 100 -9.11 -8.54 -5.61
N ILE A 101 -9.29 -7.55 -4.74
CA ILE A 101 -10.60 -7.08 -4.31
C ILE A 101 -11.15 -6.01 -5.26
N ASP A 102 -12.48 -5.92 -5.33
CA ASP A 102 -13.18 -4.86 -6.05
C ASP A 102 -13.14 -3.55 -5.24
N THR A 103 -12.10 -2.76 -5.44
CA THR A 103 -11.87 -1.49 -4.72
C THR A 103 -12.96 -0.47 -4.93
N PHE A 104 -13.64 -0.50 -6.09
CA PHE A 104 -14.70 0.45 -6.43
C PHE A 104 -15.94 0.24 -5.57
N ASN A 105 -16.30 -1.02 -5.31
CA ASN A 105 -17.45 -1.37 -4.49
C ASN A 105 -17.09 -1.47 -3.00
N ALA A 106 -15.97 -2.12 -2.67
CA ALA A 106 -15.57 -2.36 -1.28
C ALA A 106 -15.25 -1.06 -0.52
N LYS A 107 -14.49 -0.15 -1.13
CA LYS A 107 -14.11 1.18 -0.54
C LYS A 107 -13.60 1.07 0.91
N ALA A 108 -12.69 0.16 1.20
CA ALA A 108 -12.22 -0.14 2.56
C ALA A 108 -11.80 1.09 3.36
N SER A 109 -11.16 2.08 2.72
CA SER A 109 -10.74 3.32 3.40
C SER A 109 -11.88 4.24 3.83
N GLN A 110 -13.12 3.97 3.40
CA GLN A 110 -14.31 4.79 3.69
C GLN A 110 -15.30 4.07 4.60
N PHE A 111 -15.23 2.73 4.70
CA PHE A 111 -16.20 1.93 5.43
C PHE A 111 -15.97 1.97 6.95
N ASN A 112 -17.06 2.00 7.70
CA ASN A 112 -17.09 1.85 9.14
C ASN A 112 -17.90 0.59 9.48
N HIS A 113 -17.28 -0.42 10.07
CA HIS A 113 -17.96 -1.69 10.40
C HIS A 113 -18.85 -1.59 11.64
N PHE A 114 -18.68 -0.57 12.49
CA PHE A 114 -19.50 -0.37 13.69
C PHE A 114 -20.93 0.04 13.38
N ASP A 115 -21.13 0.80 12.30
CA ASP A 115 -22.44 1.33 11.89
C ASP A 115 -22.82 0.99 10.44
N GLY A 116 -21.95 0.29 9.72
CA GLY A 116 -22.17 -0.09 8.32
C GLY A 116 -22.12 1.06 7.32
N THR A 117 -21.66 2.25 7.71
CA THR A 117 -21.67 3.45 6.86
C THR A 117 -20.40 3.65 6.05
N TYR A 118 -20.52 4.42 4.97
CA TYR A 118 -19.39 4.84 4.12
C TYR A 118 -19.21 6.35 4.23
N THR A 119 -18.05 6.78 4.72
CA THR A 119 -17.72 8.20 4.85
C THR A 119 -16.44 8.53 4.09
N LYS A 120 -16.54 9.44 3.10
CA LYS A 120 -15.38 9.92 2.34
C LYS A 120 -14.49 10.78 3.23
N LYS A 121 -13.22 10.40 3.35
CA LYS A 121 -12.22 11.06 4.20
C LYS A 121 -11.21 11.84 3.34
N LYS A 122 -10.66 12.93 3.88
CA LYS A 122 -9.56 13.66 3.24
C LYS A 122 -8.30 12.78 3.18
N LEU A 123 -7.47 12.95 2.15
CA LEU A 123 -6.21 12.20 2.01
C LEU A 123 -5.22 12.48 3.15
N SER A 124 -5.28 13.68 3.75
CA SER A 124 -4.46 14.06 4.90
C SER A 124 -4.91 13.41 6.21
N GLN A 125 -6.14 12.91 6.28
CA GLN A 125 -6.66 12.25 7.48
C GLN A 125 -6.09 10.83 7.56
N ARG A 126 -5.12 10.63 8.44
CA ARG A 126 -4.42 9.35 8.62
C ARG A 126 -5.01 8.47 9.72
N TRP A 127 -5.88 9.03 10.54
CA TRP A 127 -6.53 8.36 11.66
C TRP A 127 -8.03 8.40 11.52
N ASN A 128 -8.67 7.31 11.89
CA ASN A 128 -10.11 7.23 12.12
C ASN A 128 -10.36 7.41 13.62
N ASP A 129 -11.45 8.07 13.95
CA ASP A 129 -11.97 8.14 15.31
C ASP A 129 -13.42 7.60 15.28
N PHE A 130 -13.65 6.51 15.98
CA PHE A 130 -14.95 5.87 16.10
C PHE A 130 -15.37 5.93 17.57
N ASN A 131 -16.00 7.03 17.99
CA ASN A 131 -16.47 7.26 19.36
C ASN A 131 -15.35 7.10 20.40
N GLY A 132 -14.18 7.71 20.13
CA GLY A 132 -13.01 7.65 21.01
C GLY A 132 -12.02 6.49 20.70
N VAL A 133 -12.41 5.55 19.84
CA VAL A 133 -11.50 4.48 19.38
C VAL A 133 -10.69 4.99 18.19
N LYS A 134 -9.43 5.31 18.42
CA LYS A 134 -8.52 5.84 17.40
C LYS A 134 -7.76 4.72 16.69
N ILE A 135 -7.90 4.65 15.38
CA ILE A 135 -7.29 3.60 14.55
C ILE A 135 -6.59 4.23 13.34
N GLN A 136 -5.37 3.80 13.06
CA GLN A 136 -4.65 4.22 11.86
C GLN A 136 -5.38 3.69 10.62
N ARG A 137 -5.65 4.60 9.66
CA ARG A 137 -6.56 4.35 8.53
C ARG A 137 -6.15 3.17 7.65
N ASP A 138 -4.86 3.06 7.33
CA ASP A 138 -4.40 2.05 6.37
C ASP A 138 -4.37 0.65 7.02
N MET A 139 -4.05 0.58 8.34
CA MET A 139 -4.17 -0.66 9.12
C MET A 139 -5.63 -1.11 9.26
N TYR A 140 -6.55 -0.15 9.48
CA TYR A 140 -7.97 -0.45 9.52
C TYR A 140 -8.51 -0.95 8.18
N SER A 141 -8.09 -0.33 7.08
CA SER A 141 -8.45 -0.81 5.73
C SER A 141 -7.96 -2.24 5.49
N ALA A 142 -6.73 -2.56 5.92
CA ALA A 142 -6.20 -3.93 5.82
C ALA A 142 -7.01 -4.93 6.65
N PHE A 143 -7.44 -4.54 7.87
CA PHE A 143 -8.32 -5.36 8.71
C PHE A 143 -9.68 -5.64 8.02
N LEU A 144 -10.29 -4.63 7.41
CA LEU A 144 -11.54 -4.79 6.66
C LEU A 144 -11.34 -5.71 5.46
N ILE A 145 -10.26 -5.54 4.71
CA ILE A 145 -9.93 -6.38 3.55
C ILE A 145 -9.73 -7.84 3.96
N MET A 146 -9.11 -8.09 5.10
CA MET A 146 -8.95 -9.45 5.65
C MET A 146 -10.31 -10.11 5.97
N ASN A 147 -11.31 -9.32 6.31
CA ASN A 147 -12.67 -9.77 6.62
C ASN A 147 -13.67 -9.50 5.49
N ILE A 148 -13.19 -9.46 4.24
CA ILE A 148 -14.06 -9.28 3.06
C ILE A 148 -14.88 -10.53 2.78
N ASN A 149 -16.12 -10.35 2.33
CA ASN A 149 -16.99 -11.43 1.90
C ASN A 149 -16.45 -12.16 0.65
N LYS A 150 -16.96 -13.35 0.39
CA LYS A 150 -16.59 -14.15 -0.80
C LYS A 150 -16.84 -13.43 -2.14
N ASN A 151 -17.77 -12.47 -2.16
CA ASN A 151 -18.08 -11.66 -3.34
C ASN A 151 -16.98 -10.61 -3.66
N LEU A 152 -16.01 -10.39 -2.75
CA LEU A 152 -14.93 -9.40 -2.85
C LEU A 152 -15.39 -7.93 -3.02
N LYS A 153 -16.62 -7.61 -2.61
CA LYS A 153 -17.27 -6.30 -2.81
C LYS A 153 -17.79 -5.67 -1.52
N SER A 154 -17.98 -6.47 -0.47
CA SER A 154 -18.53 -6.04 0.82
C SER A 154 -17.79 -6.73 1.96
N PHE A 155 -17.91 -6.17 3.17
CA PHE A 155 -17.25 -6.70 4.37
C PHE A 155 -18.21 -7.56 5.19
N ASP A 156 -17.67 -8.58 5.83
CA ASP A 156 -18.38 -9.44 6.77
C ASP A 156 -18.35 -8.76 8.14
N ILE A 157 -19.46 -8.09 8.50
CA ILE A 157 -19.55 -7.29 9.72
C ILE A 157 -19.44 -8.19 10.96
N ASP A 158 -20.03 -9.38 10.94
CA ASP A 158 -19.98 -10.29 12.07
C ASP A 158 -18.55 -10.73 12.36
N LYS A 159 -17.79 -11.10 11.33
CA LYS A 159 -16.37 -11.39 11.46
C LYS A 159 -15.52 -10.19 11.87
N CYS A 160 -15.88 -8.99 11.39
CA CYS A 160 -15.21 -7.78 11.85
C CYS A 160 -15.42 -7.59 13.34
N ASN A 161 -16.66 -7.70 13.84
CA ASN A 161 -16.98 -7.55 15.25
C ASN A 161 -16.28 -8.60 16.12
N GLU A 162 -16.32 -9.88 15.71
CA GLU A 162 -15.66 -10.99 16.41
C GLU A 162 -14.14 -10.77 16.57
N ARG A 163 -13.49 -10.24 15.51
CA ARG A 163 -12.03 -10.14 15.46
C ARG A 163 -11.49 -8.77 15.86
N PHE A 164 -12.36 -7.80 16.08
CA PHE A 164 -11.96 -6.41 16.29
C PHE A 164 -11.10 -6.22 17.52
N GLU A 165 -11.43 -6.82 18.65
CA GLU A 165 -10.68 -6.66 19.90
C GLU A 165 -9.24 -7.12 19.75
N ASN A 166 -9.02 -8.29 19.15
CA ASN A 166 -7.68 -8.81 18.89
C ASN A 166 -6.92 -7.93 17.88
N PHE A 167 -7.57 -7.49 16.82
CA PHE A 167 -6.99 -6.54 15.86
C PHE A 167 -6.56 -5.25 16.56
N TYR A 168 -7.42 -4.66 17.41
CA TYR A 168 -7.14 -3.39 18.06
C TYR A 168 -5.98 -3.49 19.05
N LYS A 169 -5.87 -4.60 19.75
CA LYS A 169 -4.72 -4.91 20.62
C LYS A 169 -3.41 -4.95 19.79
N LEU A 170 -3.39 -5.70 18.71
CA LEU A 170 -2.22 -5.81 17.81
C LEU A 170 -1.88 -4.48 17.14
N HIS A 171 -2.89 -3.74 16.69
CA HIS A 171 -2.75 -2.39 16.14
C HIS A 171 -2.03 -1.46 17.11
N ASN A 172 -2.45 -1.43 18.39
CA ASN A 172 -1.85 -0.55 19.39
C ASN A 172 -0.40 -0.95 19.72
N LEU A 173 -0.10 -2.25 19.77
CA LEU A 173 1.26 -2.74 19.92
C LEU A 173 2.14 -2.28 18.75
N GLU A 174 1.66 -2.44 17.52
CA GLU A 174 2.40 -2.05 16.31
C GLU A 174 2.58 -0.54 16.21
N VAL A 175 1.55 0.26 16.49
CA VAL A 175 1.64 1.72 16.56
C VAL A 175 2.70 2.16 17.57
N ASN A 176 2.73 1.55 18.76
CA ASN A 176 3.72 1.87 19.78
C ASN A 176 5.14 1.46 19.36
N ARG A 177 5.30 0.33 18.65
CA ARG A 177 6.56 -0.09 18.06
C ARG A 177 7.04 0.92 17.01
N LEU A 178 6.13 1.34 16.11
CA LEU A 178 6.44 2.27 15.04
C LEU A 178 6.78 3.68 15.55
N LYS A 179 6.13 4.16 16.60
CA LYS A 179 6.45 5.46 17.24
C LYS A 179 7.89 5.55 17.75
N LYS A 180 8.52 4.42 18.05
CA LYS A 180 9.94 4.37 18.45
C LYS A 180 10.90 4.47 17.26
N GLN A 181 10.41 4.37 16.03
CA GLN A 181 11.21 4.51 14.81
C GLN A 181 11.12 5.95 14.30
N ASN A 182 12.27 6.52 13.93
CA ASN A 182 12.31 7.86 13.31
C ASN A 182 11.77 7.82 11.87
N ASN A 183 11.06 8.88 11.45
CA ASN A 183 10.62 9.14 10.06
C ASN A 183 9.40 8.35 9.53
N LEU A 184 8.35 8.22 10.32
CA LEU A 184 7.08 7.60 9.87
C LEU A 184 5.96 8.60 9.55
N SER A 185 6.28 9.86 9.29
CA SER A 185 5.32 10.92 8.96
C SER A 185 4.41 10.59 7.76
N SER A 186 4.86 9.74 6.82
CA SER A 186 4.06 9.35 5.65
C SER A 186 2.81 8.54 5.98
N ILE A 187 2.82 7.81 7.09
CA ILE A 187 1.67 7.01 7.59
C ILE A 187 0.97 7.68 8.77
N GLY A 188 1.46 8.84 9.21
CA GLY A 188 0.84 9.64 10.26
C GLY A 188 1.03 9.07 11.68
N ILE A 189 2.13 8.33 11.91
CA ILE A 189 2.52 7.77 13.20
C ILE A 189 3.73 8.50 13.72
#